data_8793e507458ff094d0ed78a03a37b7dc
#
_entry.id   8793e507458ff094d0ed78a03a37b7dc
#
_cell.length_a   1.000
_cell.length_b   1.000
_cell.length_c   1.000
_cell.angle_alpha   90.00
_cell.angle_beta   90.00
_cell.angle_gamma   90.00
#
_symmetry.space_group_name_H-M   'P 1'
#
loop_
_entity.id
_entity.type
_entity.pdbx_description
1 polymer ?
#
loop_
_entity_poly.entity_id
_entity_poly.type
_entity_poly.pdbx_seq_one_letter_code
_entity_poly.pdbx_strand_id
1 'polypeptide(L)'
;MNSNFSFLPRIRVFVQWIFETGRVPLFVGALLVVVVVVIKANRSPAAPFPVWVASGLARVGKKEAPGMVSSIEVSGARGEIVDAQIILHAPPGGLTNVNISASDLSAPGGGTIPASNVTLYREYYVAVTGTANYGGGSNPPLGSGTYPEPLIPFNDPETGADLCKTSAVLKACNASVSPGENQPYWIDISIPHGITTSPPGTYTGNITVTSTQGTVTVPVSLTVWNFELPAQPSELSLWTLWPPAPGNTTTSVARALMRNKVMSWFDEAANASSDNSNAGLNRSGLDGYIHVQVKCDGTHSKFPSKIEIDSAAAKFPETLPLDLYVGDELNDCPEGYTALKTIGAQLHGANRTVKTILTVNTPNANLFDDGHKRSVIDHWVLLASMEKWPTLPFTRGGDLWSYTSCNTGYGNTPEWLLDYPPINERIQAGFLNWTQGATGILYYRSDGWTAGNTVDSWKNLDTNACGPGLGRPGDGIFLYPPGPIVSSEPAPGIRLKAIRDGIQDFEYAQLLKNQGQASYVDLVLKPIAASWTAWTHDPSEIEAVRQKFGQQLHQLSHP
;
A
#
# COMPACT_ATOMS: atom_id res chain seq x y z
N MET A 1 -33.82 19.73 -19.72
CA MET A 1 -34.27 21.10 -20.09
C MET A 1 -33.02 21.87 -20.45
N ASN A 2 -32.80 22.08 -21.75
CA ASN A 2 -31.64 22.77 -22.30
C ASN A 2 -31.84 24.27 -22.17
N SER A 3 -31.00 24.98 -21.44
CA SER A 3 -30.86 26.42 -21.51
C SER A 3 -29.48 26.75 -22.10
N ASN A 4 -29.45 26.81 -23.44
CA ASN A 4 -28.30 27.36 -24.17
C ASN A 4 -28.26 28.88 -23.94
N PHE A 5 -27.25 29.37 -23.23
CA PHE A 5 -26.96 30.81 -23.18
C PHE A 5 -26.26 31.24 -24.47
N SER A 6 -27.06 31.75 -25.43
CA SER A 6 -26.56 32.34 -26.67
C SER A 6 -26.13 33.81 -26.46
N PHE A 7 -25.05 34.04 -25.69
CA PHE A 7 -24.54 35.40 -25.46
C PHE A 7 -23.42 35.81 -26.45
N LEU A 8 -22.74 34.85 -27.03
CA LEU A 8 -21.61 35.11 -27.93
C LEU A 8 -21.92 35.76 -29.29
N PRO A 9 -23.03 35.45 -29.98
CA PRO A 9 -23.35 36.10 -31.27
C PRO A 9 -23.65 37.59 -31.14
N ARG A 10 -24.28 38.02 -30.05
CA ARG A 10 -24.67 39.44 -29.86
C ARG A 10 -23.49 40.35 -29.55
N ILE A 11 -22.46 39.84 -28.89
CA ILE A 11 -21.23 40.58 -28.62
C ILE A 11 -20.45 40.81 -29.92
N ARG A 12 -20.40 39.82 -30.81
CA ARG A 12 -19.71 39.93 -32.10
C ARG A 12 -20.31 40.99 -33.01
N VAL A 13 -21.64 41.03 -33.11
CA VAL A 13 -22.35 42.02 -33.91
C VAL A 13 -22.18 43.44 -33.34
N PHE A 14 -22.16 43.59 -32.02
CA PHE A 14 -21.97 44.87 -31.36
C PHE A 14 -20.52 45.41 -31.50
N VAL A 15 -19.54 44.56 -31.43
CA VAL A 15 -18.14 44.92 -31.67
C VAL A 15 -17.89 45.31 -33.12
N GLN A 16 -18.51 44.64 -34.09
CA GLN A 16 -18.40 44.97 -35.51
C GLN A 16 -19.04 46.31 -35.82
N TRP A 17 -20.20 46.63 -35.19
CA TRP A 17 -20.88 47.93 -35.35
C TRP A 17 -20.02 49.11 -34.81
N ILE A 18 -19.27 48.94 -33.71
CA ILE A 18 -18.35 49.95 -33.15
C ILE A 18 -17.19 50.24 -34.13
N PHE A 19 -16.68 49.24 -34.82
CA PHE A 19 -15.60 49.40 -35.79
C PHE A 19 -16.07 50.10 -37.09
N GLU A 20 -17.35 49.92 -37.50
CA GLU A 20 -17.89 50.50 -38.73
C GLU A 20 -18.39 51.96 -38.55
N THR A 21 -18.80 52.35 -37.35
CA THR A 21 -19.44 53.67 -37.15
C THR A 21 -18.57 54.71 -36.45
N GLY A 22 -17.45 54.31 -35.82
CA GLY A 22 -16.54 55.20 -35.11
C GLY A 22 -17.13 55.99 -33.92
N ARG A 23 -18.37 55.65 -33.47
CA ARG A 23 -19.06 56.33 -32.37
C ARG A 23 -19.17 55.40 -31.17
N VAL A 24 -18.39 55.70 -30.12
CA VAL A 24 -18.47 54.99 -28.82
C VAL A 24 -19.34 55.83 -27.87
N PRO A 25 -20.57 55.35 -27.50
CA PRO A 25 -21.33 56.01 -26.44
C PRO A 25 -20.57 55.98 -25.12
N LEU A 26 -20.56 57.04 -24.36
CA LEU A 26 -19.85 57.17 -23.07
C LEU A 26 -20.14 56.02 -22.06
N PHE A 27 -21.35 55.46 -22.15
CA PHE A 27 -21.77 54.30 -21.32
C PHE A 27 -21.08 52.96 -21.66
N VAL A 28 -20.64 52.79 -22.92
CA VAL A 28 -19.95 51.55 -23.35
C VAL A 28 -18.50 51.54 -22.93
N GLY A 29 -17.88 52.70 -22.88
CA GLY A 29 -16.53 52.85 -22.37
C GLY A 29 -16.40 52.46 -20.87
N ALA A 30 -17.40 52.88 -20.07
CA ALA A 30 -17.44 52.51 -18.65
C ALA A 30 -17.67 51.01 -18.45
N LEU A 31 -18.50 50.34 -19.28
CA LEU A 31 -18.74 48.91 -19.19
C LEU A 31 -17.54 48.05 -19.65
N LEU A 32 -16.83 48.49 -20.68
CA LEU A 32 -15.59 47.86 -21.16
C LEU A 32 -14.44 47.96 -20.13
N VAL A 33 -14.31 49.10 -19.45
CA VAL A 33 -13.33 49.30 -18.41
C VAL A 33 -13.66 48.46 -17.18
N VAL A 34 -14.94 48.34 -16.79
CA VAL A 34 -15.37 47.50 -15.67
C VAL A 34 -15.18 46.01 -16.00
N VAL A 35 -15.47 45.54 -17.21
CA VAL A 35 -15.25 44.16 -17.63
C VAL A 35 -13.75 43.83 -17.71
N VAL A 36 -12.91 44.75 -18.18
CA VAL A 36 -11.46 44.55 -18.22
C VAL A 36 -10.85 44.58 -16.82
N VAL A 37 -11.35 45.46 -15.91
CA VAL A 37 -10.92 45.54 -14.53
C VAL A 37 -11.41 44.32 -13.74
N VAL A 38 -12.64 43.84 -13.95
CA VAL A 38 -13.16 42.61 -13.30
C VAL A 38 -12.44 41.37 -13.82
N ILE A 39 -12.08 41.27 -15.09
CA ILE A 39 -11.30 40.17 -15.64
C ILE A 39 -9.84 40.21 -15.12
N LYS A 40 -9.26 41.39 -14.89
CA LYS A 40 -7.95 41.53 -14.26
C LYS A 40 -7.97 41.27 -12.76
N ALA A 41 -9.07 41.62 -12.07
CA ALA A 41 -9.17 41.47 -10.61
C ALA A 41 -9.37 39.98 -10.16
N ASN A 42 -9.84 39.10 -11.06
CA ASN A 42 -10.08 37.68 -10.75
C ASN A 42 -9.02 36.70 -11.28
N ARG A 43 -7.88 37.18 -11.76
CA ARG A 43 -6.75 36.28 -11.96
C ARG A 43 -6.01 36.15 -10.63
N SER A 44 -6.24 35.02 -9.93
CA SER A 44 -5.31 34.62 -8.90
C SER A 44 -3.89 34.68 -9.46
N PRO A 45 -2.91 35.21 -8.73
CA PRO A 45 -1.53 35.21 -9.18
C PRO A 45 -1.16 33.80 -9.58
N ALA A 46 -0.46 33.64 -10.70
CA ALA A 46 0.00 32.35 -11.15
C ALA A 46 0.84 31.72 -10.03
N ALA A 47 0.64 30.44 -9.78
CA ALA A 47 1.42 29.70 -8.80
C ALA A 47 2.93 29.90 -9.09
N PRO A 48 3.79 30.10 -8.07
CA PRO A 48 5.21 30.38 -8.27
C PRO A 48 5.95 29.25 -8.97
N PHE A 49 5.41 28.04 -8.91
CA PHE A 49 5.88 26.83 -9.61
C PHE A 49 4.72 25.84 -9.77
N PRO A 50 4.77 24.95 -10.78
CA PRO A 50 3.74 23.93 -10.96
C PRO A 50 3.70 22.94 -9.79
N VAL A 51 2.48 22.66 -9.31
CA VAL A 51 2.18 21.59 -8.35
C VAL A 51 0.95 20.87 -8.86
N TRP A 52 1.00 19.53 -8.87
CA TRP A 52 -0.16 18.70 -9.24
C TRP A 52 -0.31 17.50 -8.32
N VAL A 53 -1.45 16.84 -8.40
CA VAL A 53 -1.81 15.67 -7.60
C VAL A 53 -1.84 14.43 -8.49
N ALA A 54 -1.36 13.31 -7.94
CA ALA A 54 -1.46 11.99 -8.56
C ALA A 54 -1.97 10.95 -7.54
N SER A 55 -2.48 9.83 -8.06
CA SER A 55 -2.85 8.66 -7.26
C SER A 55 -1.61 8.02 -6.64
N GLY A 56 -1.77 7.33 -5.50
CA GLY A 56 -0.73 6.51 -4.88
C GLY A 56 -0.18 5.41 -5.79
N LEU A 57 -0.92 5.00 -6.82
CA LEU A 57 -0.47 4.02 -7.81
C LEU A 57 0.39 4.61 -8.96
N ALA A 58 0.58 5.92 -9.01
CA ALA A 58 1.44 6.55 -10.01
C ALA A 58 2.93 6.45 -9.62
N ARG A 59 3.78 6.15 -10.58
CA ARG A 59 5.24 6.31 -10.46
C ARG A 59 5.70 7.50 -11.26
N VAL A 60 5.83 8.63 -10.59
CA VAL A 60 6.15 9.89 -11.26
C VAL A 60 7.64 10.00 -11.52
N GLY A 61 8.03 10.00 -12.79
CA GLY A 61 9.41 10.15 -13.22
C GLY A 61 9.98 11.55 -12.93
N LYS A 62 11.29 11.65 -12.68
CA LYS A 62 11.97 12.92 -12.37
C LYS A 62 11.76 14.02 -13.41
N LYS A 63 11.56 13.67 -14.67
CA LYS A 63 11.42 14.61 -15.80
C LYS A 63 10.09 14.47 -16.53
N GLU A 64 9.13 13.82 -15.90
CA GLU A 64 7.78 13.69 -16.43
C GLU A 64 7.11 15.07 -16.50
N ALA A 65 6.29 15.27 -17.53
CA ALA A 65 5.56 16.53 -17.69
C ALA A 65 4.53 16.71 -16.56
N PRO A 66 4.34 17.96 -16.07
CA PRO A 66 3.34 18.23 -15.04
C PRO A 66 1.92 17.79 -15.42
N GLY A 67 1.22 17.14 -14.47
CA GLY A 67 -0.19 16.84 -14.57
C GLY A 67 -1.07 18.07 -14.36
N MET A 68 -2.39 17.90 -14.50
CA MET A 68 -3.36 19.00 -14.42
C MET A 68 -4.24 18.98 -13.17
N VAL A 69 -4.24 17.89 -12.39
CA VAL A 69 -5.05 17.76 -11.17
C VAL A 69 -4.41 18.62 -10.08
N SER A 70 -5.17 19.54 -9.50
CA SER A 70 -4.65 20.54 -8.55
C SER A 70 -5.28 20.46 -7.16
N SER A 71 -6.11 19.45 -6.90
CA SER A 71 -6.73 19.18 -5.59
C SER A 71 -6.65 17.69 -5.25
N ILE A 72 -6.57 17.36 -3.98
CA ILE A 72 -6.72 15.99 -3.48
C ILE A 72 -8.21 15.74 -3.26
N GLU A 73 -8.75 14.73 -3.95
CA GLU A 73 -10.12 14.27 -3.78
C GLU A 73 -10.09 12.77 -3.48
N VAL A 74 -10.30 12.40 -2.22
CA VAL A 74 -10.23 11.02 -1.75
C VAL A 74 -11.46 10.67 -0.92
N SER A 75 -11.72 9.38 -0.76
CA SER A 75 -12.79 8.90 0.09
C SER A 75 -12.36 7.64 0.83
N GLY A 76 -12.86 7.46 2.04
CA GLY A 76 -12.52 6.30 2.86
C GLY A 76 -13.51 6.07 4.00
N ALA A 77 -13.43 4.88 4.58
CA ALA A 77 -14.16 4.50 5.79
C ALA A 77 -13.43 4.98 7.05
N ARG A 78 -14.10 4.98 8.19
CA ARG A 78 -13.43 5.12 9.49
C ARG A 78 -12.45 3.94 9.69
N GLY A 79 -11.31 4.20 10.35
CA GLY A 79 -10.26 3.21 10.56
C GLY A 79 -9.40 2.91 9.33
N GLU A 80 -9.60 3.67 8.25
CA GLU A 80 -8.86 3.54 7.00
C GLU A 80 -7.77 4.58 6.87
N ILE A 81 -6.71 4.25 6.10
CA ILE A 81 -5.72 5.20 5.62
C ILE A 81 -5.92 5.37 4.12
N VAL A 82 -6.18 6.59 3.69
CA VAL A 82 -6.24 6.95 2.28
C VAL A 82 -5.03 7.80 1.90
N ASP A 83 -4.62 7.75 0.65
CA ASP A 83 -3.41 8.43 0.21
C ASP A 83 -3.57 9.25 -1.06
N ALA A 84 -2.58 10.09 -1.31
CA ALA A 84 -2.37 10.83 -2.55
C ALA A 84 -0.89 11.23 -2.66
N GLN A 85 -0.48 11.59 -3.86
CA GLN A 85 0.81 12.21 -4.12
C GLN A 85 0.63 13.68 -4.51
N ILE A 86 1.50 14.56 -3.98
CA ILE A 86 1.68 15.94 -4.47
C ILE A 86 3.04 16.04 -5.12
N ILE A 87 3.07 16.47 -6.37
CA ILE A 87 4.29 16.55 -7.15
C ILE A 87 4.61 18.03 -7.46
N LEU A 88 5.83 18.42 -7.13
CA LEU A 88 6.38 19.74 -7.46
C LEU A 88 7.25 19.63 -8.70
N HIS A 89 7.08 20.54 -9.64
CA HIS A 89 7.99 20.70 -10.79
C HIS A 89 8.84 21.95 -10.62
N ALA A 90 10.15 21.77 -10.61
CA ALA A 90 11.07 22.89 -10.41
C ALA A 90 11.15 23.78 -11.64
N PRO A 91 11.01 25.11 -11.50
CA PRO A 91 11.22 26.07 -12.57
C PRO A 91 12.69 26.07 -13.03
N PRO A 92 13.05 26.81 -14.10
CA PRO A 92 14.43 26.87 -14.59
C PRO A 92 15.50 27.24 -13.56
N GLY A 93 15.12 27.92 -12.46
CA GLY A 93 16.03 28.25 -11.34
C GLY A 93 16.12 27.16 -10.26
N GLY A 94 15.37 26.06 -10.38
CA GLY A 94 15.24 25.06 -9.33
C GLY A 94 14.34 25.50 -8.17
N LEU A 95 14.18 24.62 -7.19
CA LEU A 95 13.53 24.93 -5.90
C LEU A 95 14.51 24.66 -4.76
N THR A 96 14.45 25.47 -3.72
CA THR A 96 15.25 25.32 -2.50
C THR A 96 14.40 25.47 -1.25
N ASN A 97 14.82 24.85 -0.14
CA ASN A 97 14.10 24.86 1.14
C ASN A 97 12.63 24.41 1.00
N VAL A 98 12.41 23.36 0.20
CA VAL A 98 11.06 22.82 0.00
C VAL A 98 10.60 22.10 1.26
N ASN A 99 9.41 22.47 1.74
CA ASN A 99 8.72 21.84 2.87
C ASN A 99 7.24 21.68 2.54
N ILE A 100 6.58 20.73 3.18
CA ILE A 100 5.13 20.57 3.12
C ILE A 100 4.54 20.49 4.53
N SER A 101 3.30 20.93 4.68
CA SER A 101 2.53 20.83 5.91
C SER A 101 1.05 20.63 5.61
N ALA A 102 0.33 19.97 6.52
CA ALA A 102 -1.11 19.78 6.45
C ALA A 102 -1.84 20.70 7.43
N SER A 103 -3.05 21.11 7.08
CA SER A 103 -4.01 21.67 8.02
C SER A 103 -4.90 20.57 8.60
N ASP A 104 -5.64 20.88 9.65
CA ASP A 104 -6.81 20.07 10.03
C ASP A 104 -7.77 19.98 8.86
N LEU A 105 -8.49 18.85 8.76
CA LEU A 105 -9.60 18.66 7.85
C LEU A 105 -10.90 18.76 8.64
N SER A 106 -11.77 19.70 8.24
CA SER A 106 -13.01 20.00 8.97
C SER A 106 -14.24 19.78 8.11
N ALA A 107 -15.29 19.21 8.72
CA ALA A 107 -16.59 19.02 8.09
C ALA A 107 -17.60 20.07 8.59
N PRO A 108 -18.53 20.55 7.74
CA PRO A 108 -19.59 21.48 8.14
C PRO A 108 -20.45 20.98 9.31
N GLY A 109 -20.55 19.65 9.50
CA GLY A 109 -21.27 19.00 10.59
C GLY A 109 -20.52 18.96 11.96
N GLY A 110 -19.33 19.59 12.04
CA GLY A 110 -18.55 19.73 13.28
C GLY A 110 -17.49 18.65 13.50
N GLY A 111 -17.31 17.67 12.60
CA GLY A 111 -16.21 16.71 12.66
C GLY A 111 -14.88 17.38 12.28
N THR A 112 -13.80 16.94 12.93
CA THR A 112 -12.43 17.38 12.62
C THR A 112 -11.50 16.18 12.63
N ILE A 113 -10.72 16.02 11.56
CA ILE A 113 -9.56 15.13 11.48
C ILE A 113 -8.33 16.00 11.65
N PRO A 114 -7.62 15.91 12.78
CA PRO A 114 -6.48 16.78 13.05
C PRO A 114 -5.34 16.58 12.07
N ALA A 115 -4.51 17.60 11.86
CA ALA A 115 -3.31 17.52 11.02
C ALA A 115 -2.33 16.43 11.49
N SER A 116 -2.36 16.02 12.74
CA SER A 116 -1.59 14.89 13.28
C SER A 116 -2.00 13.52 12.70
N ASN A 117 -3.19 13.43 12.10
CA ASN A 117 -3.63 12.25 11.36
C ASN A 117 -3.19 12.26 9.88
N VAL A 118 -2.49 13.31 9.46
CA VAL A 118 -1.92 13.40 8.12
C VAL A 118 -0.42 13.16 8.21
N THR A 119 0.04 12.01 7.76
CA THR A 119 1.46 11.67 7.72
C THR A 119 2.03 12.06 6.36
N LEU A 120 3.11 12.82 6.40
CA LEU A 120 3.76 13.37 5.22
C LEU A 120 5.12 12.70 5.01
N TYR A 121 5.43 12.38 3.75
CA TYR A 121 6.72 11.81 3.36
C TYR A 121 7.27 12.51 2.12
N ARG A 122 8.58 12.61 2.03
CA ARG A 122 9.26 12.90 0.77
C ARG A 122 9.57 11.57 0.07
N GLU A 123 9.15 11.42 -1.16
CA GLU A 123 9.53 10.29 -1.98
C GLU A 123 10.98 10.43 -2.43
N TYR A 124 11.75 9.39 -2.20
CA TYR A 124 13.16 9.38 -2.57
C TYR A 124 13.36 8.52 -3.82
N TYR A 125 14.10 9.06 -4.77
CA TYR A 125 14.38 8.36 -6.03
C TYR A 125 15.56 7.42 -5.89
N VAL A 126 15.37 6.17 -6.27
CA VAL A 126 16.41 5.14 -6.31
C VAL A 126 16.63 4.68 -7.75
N ALA A 127 17.87 4.28 -8.05
CA ALA A 127 18.23 3.76 -9.36
C ALA A 127 17.92 2.26 -9.45
N VAL A 128 17.47 1.85 -10.62
CA VAL A 128 17.36 0.46 -11.07
C VAL A 128 18.18 0.35 -12.35
N THR A 129 19.29 -0.36 -12.32
CA THR A 129 20.20 -0.49 -13.45
C THR A 129 19.93 -1.75 -14.27
N GLY A 130 19.38 -2.79 -13.64
CA GLY A 130 18.86 -3.98 -14.30
C GLY A 130 17.39 -3.83 -14.69
N THR A 131 16.84 -4.89 -15.27
CA THR A 131 15.40 -5.02 -15.48
C THR A 131 14.98 -6.43 -15.10
N ALA A 132 13.75 -6.58 -14.63
CA ALA A 132 13.20 -7.89 -14.33
C ALA A 132 13.19 -8.79 -15.57
N ASN A 133 13.38 -10.10 -15.35
CA ASN A 133 13.21 -11.07 -16.43
C ASN A 133 11.75 -11.05 -16.89
N TYR A 134 11.53 -10.97 -18.19
CA TYR A 134 10.22 -10.89 -18.78
C TYR A 134 10.05 -11.92 -19.90
N GLY A 135 9.17 -12.88 -19.68
CA GLY A 135 8.87 -13.97 -20.61
C GLY A 135 7.87 -13.60 -21.73
N GLY A 136 7.46 -12.33 -21.81
CA GLY A 136 6.36 -11.87 -22.67
C GLY A 136 5.01 -11.95 -21.93
N GLY A 137 4.05 -11.12 -22.32
CA GLY A 137 2.72 -11.09 -21.71
C GLY A 137 2.14 -9.69 -21.60
N SER A 138 1.09 -9.54 -20.80
CA SER A 138 0.35 -8.28 -20.63
C SER A 138 0.92 -7.35 -19.56
N ASN A 139 1.83 -7.84 -18.71
CA ASN A 139 2.41 -7.09 -17.59
C ASN A 139 3.94 -6.94 -17.76
N PRO A 140 4.42 -6.07 -18.67
CA PRO A 140 5.85 -5.85 -18.87
C PRO A 140 6.45 -4.99 -17.75
N PRO A 141 7.72 -5.23 -17.37
CA PRO A 141 8.44 -4.33 -16.48
C PRO A 141 8.65 -2.96 -17.13
N LEU A 142 8.74 -1.92 -16.33
CA LEU A 142 9.07 -0.55 -16.75
C LEU A 142 10.54 -0.43 -17.21
N GLY A 143 11.39 -1.36 -16.77
CA GLY A 143 12.79 -1.45 -17.15
C GLY A 143 13.73 -0.66 -16.25
N SER A 144 15.00 -0.50 -16.69
CA SER A 144 15.98 0.31 -15.96
C SER A 144 15.56 1.77 -15.91
N GLY A 145 15.81 2.44 -14.78
CA GLY A 145 15.39 3.82 -14.60
C GLY A 145 15.67 4.35 -13.21
N THR A 146 15.04 5.48 -12.90
CA THR A 146 15.07 6.06 -11.55
C THR A 146 13.64 6.20 -11.07
N TYR A 147 13.31 5.50 -10.01
CA TYR A 147 11.95 5.38 -9.50
C TYR A 147 11.80 5.99 -8.12
N PRO A 148 10.70 6.71 -7.82
CA PRO A 148 10.34 7.06 -6.46
C PRO A 148 9.89 5.78 -5.75
N GLU A 149 10.44 5.50 -4.56
CA GLU A 149 10.08 4.30 -3.81
C GLU A 149 10.23 4.47 -2.30
N PRO A 150 11.41 4.75 -1.71
CA PRO A 150 11.50 4.97 -0.27
C PRO A 150 10.78 6.25 0.14
N LEU A 151 10.03 6.19 1.23
CA LEU A 151 9.26 7.29 1.79
C LEU A 151 9.95 7.84 3.03
N ILE A 152 10.65 8.98 2.92
CA ILE A 152 11.33 9.64 4.02
C ILE A 152 10.29 10.40 4.86
N PRO A 153 10.03 10.02 6.11
CA PRO A 153 9.04 10.70 6.94
C PRO A 153 9.55 12.06 7.44
N PHE A 154 8.62 12.99 7.67
CA PHE A 154 8.93 14.27 8.34
C PHE A 154 9.09 14.08 9.85
N ASN A 155 8.31 13.19 10.42
CA ASN A 155 8.32 12.89 11.84
C ASN A 155 8.62 11.41 12.07
N ASP A 156 9.30 11.11 13.17
CA ASP A 156 9.52 9.74 13.61
C ASP A 156 8.17 9.04 13.88
N PRO A 157 7.93 7.87 13.30
CA PRO A 157 6.61 7.23 13.38
C PRO A 157 6.25 6.73 14.80
N GLU A 158 7.25 6.45 15.65
CA GLU A 158 7.04 5.97 17.01
C GLU A 158 6.94 7.10 18.01
N THR A 159 7.87 8.05 17.93
CA THR A 159 8.02 9.10 18.95
C THR A 159 7.33 10.42 18.57
N GLY A 160 6.95 10.59 17.30
CA GLY A 160 6.46 11.85 16.75
C GLY A 160 7.54 12.94 16.62
N ALA A 161 8.80 12.63 16.94
CA ALA A 161 9.89 13.61 16.89
C ALA A 161 10.12 14.13 15.47
N ASP A 162 10.36 15.43 15.35
CA ASP A 162 10.68 16.10 14.09
C ASP A 162 12.06 15.67 13.58
N LEU A 163 12.08 14.81 12.56
CA LEU A 163 13.30 14.29 11.96
C LEU A 163 14.11 15.35 11.20
N CYS A 164 13.49 16.48 10.89
CA CYS A 164 14.17 17.62 10.28
C CYS A 164 15.21 18.26 11.21
N LYS A 165 15.03 18.11 12.52
CA LYS A 165 15.94 18.63 13.56
C LYS A 165 17.04 17.68 13.96
N THR A 166 17.04 16.46 13.42
CA THR A 166 18.05 15.44 13.71
C THR A 166 19.32 15.62 12.86
N SER A 167 20.34 14.79 13.12
CA SER A 167 21.56 14.69 12.30
C SER A 167 21.39 13.83 11.05
N ALA A 168 20.15 13.51 10.64
CA ALA A 168 19.86 12.67 9.47
C ALA A 168 20.55 13.20 8.20
N VAL A 169 21.13 12.26 7.44
CA VAL A 169 21.75 12.55 6.14
C VAL A 169 20.69 12.75 5.08
N LEU A 170 19.60 11.93 5.15
CA LEU A 170 18.45 12.04 4.27
C LEU A 170 17.28 12.64 5.07
N LYS A 171 16.78 13.79 4.62
CA LYS A 171 15.67 14.50 5.26
C LYS A 171 14.52 14.70 4.30
N ALA A 172 13.31 14.68 4.83
CA ALA A 172 12.11 15.02 4.07
C ALA A 172 12.02 16.52 3.77
N CYS A 173 12.43 17.35 4.73
CA CYS A 173 12.34 18.80 4.69
C CYS A 173 13.54 19.48 4.04
N ASN A 174 13.38 20.77 3.78
CA ASN A 174 14.39 21.67 3.20
C ASN A 174 15.01 21.08 1.91
N ALA A 175 14.21 20.32 1.17
CA ALA A 175 14.68 19.67 -0.05
C ALA A 175 15.04 20.71 -1.12
N SER A 176 16.03 20.35 -1.94
CA SER A 176 16.35 21.08 -3.18
C SER A 176 15.92 20.23 -4.36
N VAL A 177 15.30 20.86 -5.36
CA VAL A 177 14.85 20.20 -6.60
C VAL A 177 15.56 20.89 -7.76
N SER A 178 16.26 20.10 -8.58
CA SER A 178 17.01 20.60 -9.73
C SER A 178 16.08 21.21 -10.78
N PRO A 179 16.57 22.19 -11.56
CA PRO A 179 15.78 22.80 -12.63
C PRO A 179 15.15 21.77 -13.57
N GLY A 180 13.83 21.86 -13.79
CA GLY A 180 13.07 20.98 -14.67
C GLY A 180 12.88 19.56 -14.15
N GLU A 181 13.18 19.29 -12.87
CA GLU A 181 12.93 18.00 -12.23
C GLU A 181 11.68 18.04 -11.35
N ASN A 182 11.10 16.88 -11.11
CA ASN A 182 9.99 16.64 -10.22
C ASN A 182 10.48 16.18 -8.85
N GLN A 183 9.75 16.56 -7.80
CA GLN A 183 9.85 16.00 -6.47
C GLN A 183 8.46 15.66 -5.97
N PRO A 184 8.11 14.38 -5.90
CA PRO A 184 6.86 13.93 -5.32
C PRO A 184 6.96 13.86 -3.79
N TYR A 185 5.80 14.04 -3.16
CA TYR A 185 5.56 13.86 -1.73
C TYR A 185 4.32 12.99 -1.55
N TRP A 186 4.45 11.98 -0.73
CA TRP A 186 3.37 11.07 -0.35
C TRP A 186 2.63 11.60 0.88
N ILE A 187 1.31 11.45 0.88
CA ILE A 187 0.41 11.90 1.93
C ILE A 187 -0.48 10.74 2.33
N ASP A 188 -0.39 10.30 3.59
CA ASP A 188 -1.34 9.38 4.21
C ASP A 188 -2.31 10.18 5.08
N ILE A 189 -3.60 9.98 4.92
CA ILE A 189 -4.64 10.54 5.79
C ILE A 189 -5.30 9.39 6.54
N SER A 190 -5.02 9.28 7.83
CA SER A 190 -5.63 8.27 8.71
C SER A 190 -6.99 8.76 9.20
N ILE A 191 -8.06 8.08 8.82
CA ILE A 191 -9.42 8.40 9.26
C ILE A 191 -9.68 7.73 10.61
N PRO A 192 -9.87 8.47 11.70
CA PRO A 192 -10.05 7.88 13.03
C PRO A 192 -11.26 6.94 13.11
N HIS A 193 -11.16 5.94 13.97
CA HIS A 193 -12.26 5.07 14.33
C HIS A 193 -13.37 5.82 15.11
N GLY A 194 -14.58 5.29 15.06
CA GLY A 194 -15.73 5.77 15.82
C GLY A 194 -16.51 6.89 15.12
N ILE A 195 -17.84 6.71 15.08
CA ILE A 195 -18.77 7.64 14.41
C ILE A 195 -18.81 9.03 15.06
N THR A 196 -18.52 9.12 16.34
CA THR A 196 -18.47 10.39 17.08
C THR A 196 -17.17 11.15 16.84
N THR A 197 -16.09 10.45 16.53
CA THR A 197 -14.78 11.03 16.24
C THR A 197 -14.69 11.47 14.79
N SER A 198 -15.16 10.62 13.86
CA SER A 198 -15.17 10.86 12.43
C SER A 198 -16.58 10.63 11.86
N PRO A 199 -17.54 11.54 12.11
CA PRO A 199 -18.87 11.42 11.52
C PRO A 199 -18.78 11.39 9.99
N PRO A 200 -19.70 10.67 9.31
CA PRO A 200 -19.73 10.63 7.86
C PRO A 200 -19.99 12.02 7.27
N GLY A 201 -19.32 12.34 6.17
CA GLY A 201 -19.44 13.64 5.52
C GLY A 201 -18.18 14.02 4.75
N THR A 202 -18.19 15.23 4.18
CA THR A 202 -17.06 15.78 3.44
C THR A 202 -16.23 16.68 4.36
N TYR A 203 -14.97 16.34 4.52
CA TYR A 203 -13.96 17.09 5.28
C TYR A 203 -13.07 17.85 4.31
N THR A 204 -12.82 19.12 4.58
CA THR A 204 -11.97 19.97 3.75
C THR A 204 -10.82 20.57 4.53
N GLY A 205 -9.70 20.72 3.86
CA GLY A 205 -8.49 21.35 4.39
C GLY A 205 -7.48 21.59 3.28
N ASN A 206 -6.21 21.70 3.64
CA ASN A 206 -5.17 22.04 2.68
C ASN A 206 -3.86 21.34 3.00
N ILE A 207 -3.09 21.03 1.94
CA ILE A 207 -1.65 20.82 2.04
C ILE A 207 -0.95 22.06 1.53
N THR A 208 -0.04 22.61 2.32
CA THR A 208 0.74 23.81 1.95
C THR A 208 2.16 23.40 1.61
N VAL A 209 2.58 23.73 0.41
CA VAL A 209 3.96 23.59 -0.07
C VAL A 209 4.65 24.92 0.04
N THR A 210 5.79 24.98 0.73
CA THR A 210 6.62 26.19 0.86
C THR A 210 8.01 25.97 0.28
N SER A 211 8.58 26.99 -0.30
CA SER A 211 9.97 27.02 -0.78
C SER A 211 10.51 28.45 -0.74
N THR A 212 11.79 28.63 -1.00
CA THR A 212 12.35 29.98 -1.19
C THR A 212 11.71 30.74 -2.36
N GLN A 213 11.19 30.00 -3.35
CA GLN A 213 10.56 30.57 -4.55
C GLN A 213 9.10 30.98 -4.34
N GLY A 214 8.48 30.55 -3.24
CA GLY A 214 7.11 30.90 -2.89
C GLY A 214 6.32 29.78 -2.24
N THR A 215 5.01 29.98 -2.15
CA THR A 215 4.06 29.05 -1.50
C THR A 215 2.95 28.67 -2.46
N VAL A 216 2.59 27.38 -2.44
CA VAL A 216 1.43 26.83 -3.15
C VAL A 216 0.56 26.06 -2.17
N THR A 217 -0.75 26.28 -2.24
CA THR A 217 -1.74 25.56 -1.44
C THR A 217 -2.50 24.59 -2.33
N VAL A 218 -2.59 23.33 -1.92
CA VAL A 218 -3.34 22.26 -2.58
C VAL A 218 -4.55 21.94 -1.72
N PRO A 219 -5.79 22.19 -2.20
CA PRO A 219 -7.00 21.85 -1.48
C PRO A 219 -7.15 20.34 -1.29
N VAL A 220 -7.69 19.94 -0.13
CA VAL A 220 -8.05 18.55 0.18
C VAL A 220 -9.54 18.46 0.42
N SER A 221 -10.17 17.48 -0.22
CA SER A 221 -11.55 17.06 0.02
C SER A 221 -11.57 15.56 0.31
N LEU A 222 -11.92 15.19 1.54
CA LEU A 222 -12.03 13.81 1.98
C LEU A 222 -13.50 13.49 2.27
N THR A 223 -14.06 12.49 1.58
CA THR A 223 -15.38 11.95 1.90
C THR A 223 -15.24 10.78 2.87
N VAL A 224 -15.73 10.92 4.10
CA VAL A 224 -15.81 9.85 5.09
C VAL A 224 -17.13 9.10 4.93
N TRP A 225 -17.06 7.79 4.63
CA TRP A 225 -18.21 6.92 4.48
C TRP A 225 -18.86 6.58 5.84
N ASN A 226 -20.15 6.19 5.82
CA ASN A 226 -20.86 5.77 7.04
C ASN A 226 -20.66 4.29 7.39
N PHE A 227 -19.44 3.80 7.28
CA PHE A 227 -19.05 2.48 7.81
C PHE A 227 -17.61 2.55 8.33
N GLU A 228 -17.14 1.48 8.90
CA GLU A 228 -15.84 1.40 9.55
C GLU A 228 -15.11 0.14 9.15
N LEU A 229 -13.83 0.24 8.84
CA LEU A 229 -12.95 -0.92 8.67
C LEU A 229 -12.53 -1.44 10.05
N PRO A 230 -12.41 -2.77 10.22
CA PRO A 230 -11.87 -3.33 11.45
C PRO A 230 -10.41 -2.91 11.65
N ALA A 231 -9.99 -2.72 12.91
CA ALA A 231 -8.59 -2.45 13.22
C ALA A 231 -7.69 -3.61 12.78
N GLN A 232 -8.16 -4.85 12.98
CA GLN A 232 -7.50 -6.07 12.53
C GLN A 232 -8.02 -6.45 11.15
N PRO A 233 -7.16 -6.54 10.12
CA PRO A 233 -7.57 -6.97 8.80
C PRO A 233 -8.17 -8.39 8.82
N SER A 234 -9.20 -8.62 8.00
CA SER A 234 -9.75 -9.96 7.77
C SER A 234 -8.80 -10.80 6.90
N GLU A 235 -8.09 -10.15 5.99
CA GLU A 235 -7.02 -10.80 5.25
C GLU A 235 -5.83 -11.04 6.16
N LEU A 236 -5.39 -12.29 6.20
CA LEU A 236 -4.30 -12.73 7.06
C LEU A 236 -2.95 -12.44 6.39
N SER A 237 -1.92 -12.20 7.19
CA SER A 237 -0.59 -12.02 6.63
C SER A 237 0.49 -12.48 7.62
N LEU A 238 1.60 -12.97 7.10
CA LEU A 238 2.83 -13.18 7.87
C LEU A 238 4.03 -12.94 6.95
N TRP A 239 4.85 -11.96 7.31
CA TRP A 239 5.96 -11.49 6.52
C TRP A 239 7.27 -11.54 7.27
N THR A 240 8.39 -11.61 6.53
CA THR A 240 9.75 -11.59 7.05
C THR A 240 10.09 -12.87 7.85
N LEU A 241 10.31 -13.96 7.11
CA LEU A 241 10.68 -15.29 7.65
C LEU A 241 12.07 -15.33 8.31
N TRP A 242 12.93 -14.35 8.05
CA TRP A 242 14.31 -14.31 8.49
C TRP A 242 14.50 -13.21 9.55
N PRO A 243 15.52 -13.36 10.42
CA PRO A 243 15.88 -12.31 11.36
C PRO A 243 16.06 -10.96 10.68
N PRO A 244 15.75 -9.84 11.37
CA PRO A 244 15.82 -8.49 10.80
C PRO A 244 17.21 -8.17 10.25
N ALA A 245 17.25 -7.32 9.23
CA ALA A 245 18.48 -6.79 8.69
C ALA A 245 19.26 -5.95 9.72
N PRO A 246 20.60 -5.81 9.59
CA PRO A 246 21.40 -5.00 10.50
C PRO A 246 20.88 -3.57 10.64
N GLY A 247 20.77 -3.10 11.87
CA GLY A 247 20.22 -1.80 12.23
C GLY A 247 18.73 -1.80 12.54
N ASN A 248 18.03 -2.92 12.29
CA ASN A 248 16.66 -3.15 12.71
C ASN A 248 16.58 -4.06 13.94
N THR A 249 15.46 -3.99 14.62
CA THR A 249 15.01 -4.97 15.61
C THR A 249 13.75 -5.66 15.11
N THR A 250 13.41 -6.82 15.67
CA THR A 250 12.12 -7.49 15.36
C THR A 250 10.95 -6.55 15.60
N THR A 251 10.99 -5.82 16.71
CA THR A 251 9.94 -4.85 17.07
C THR A 251 9.83 -3.70 16.06
N SER A 252 10.95 -3.11 15.61
CA SER A 252 10.90 -1.99 14.67
C SER A 252 10.35 -2.40 13.29
N VAL A 253 10.70 -3.60 12.83
CA VAL A 253 10.16 -4.17 11.58
C VAL A 253 8.68 -4.51 11.73
N ALA A 254 8.30 -5.17 12.85
CA ALA A 254 6.90 -5.52 13.12
C ALA A 254 6.01 -4.28 13.15
N ARG A 255 6.42 -3.21 13.83
CA ARG A 255 5.69 -1.93 13.87
C ARG A 255 5.54 -1.29 12.49
N ALA A 256 6.62 -1.21 11.73
CA ALA A 256 6.59 -0.64 10.38
C ALA A 256 5.66 -1.43 9.46
N LEU A 257 5.62 -2.76 9.55
CA LEU A 257 4.68 -3.60 8.81
C LEU A 257 3.24 -3.40 9.30
N MET A 258 2.99 -3.43 10.61
CA MET A 258 1.66 -3.27 11.19
C MET A 258 1.02 -1.92 10.87
N ARG A 259 1.79 -0.82 10.83
CA ARG A 259 1.31 0.48 10.34
C ARG A 259 0.78 0.42 8.90
N ASN A 260 1.21 -0.61 8.14
CA ASN A 260 0.75 -0.89 6.79
C ASN A 260 -0.15 -2.14 6.72
N LYS A 261 -0.82 -2.50 7.83
CA LYS A 261 -1.79 -3.61 7.91
C LYS A 261 -1.21 -5.00 7.69
N VAL A 262 0.11 -5.17 7.76
CA VAL A 262 0.83 -6.43 7.54
C VAL A 262 1.43 -6.95 8.84
N MET A 263 1.29 -8.24 9.12
CA MET A 263 1.85 -8.89 10.32
C MET A 263 3.25 -9.44 10.03
N SER A 264 4.13 -9.40 11.04
CA SER A 264 5.48 -9.96 10.99
C SER A 264 5.53 -11.37 11.59
N TRP A 265 6.44 -12.22 11.06
CA TRP A 265 6.75 -13.52 11.64
C TRP A 265 7.44 -13.43 13.02
N PHE A 266 8.32 -12.45 13.14
CA PHE A 266 9.10 -12.23 14.35
C PHE A 266 8.45 -11.13 15.15
N ASP A 267 7.50 -11.52 15.98
CA ASP A 267 6.88 -10.59 16.87
C ASP A 267 7.28 -10.89 18.31
N GLU A 268 7.88 -9.92 18.97
CA GLU A 268 7.86 -9.88 20.42
C GLU A 268 6.47 -9.40 20.84
N ALA A 269 5.51 -10.32 20.87
CA ALA A 269 4.07 -10.08 21.04
C ALA A 269 3.72 -9.11 22.18
N ALA A 270 4.56 -9.06 23.22
CA ALA A 270 4.39 -8.12 24.33
C ALA A 270 4.61 -6.66 23.90
N ASN A 271 5.42 -6.41 22.87
CA ASN A 271 5.74 -5.05 22.42
C ASN A 271 4.86 -4.61 21.25
N ALA A 272 4.50 -5.52 20.34
CA ALA A 272 3.64 -5.19 19.22
C ALA A 272 2.16 -4.99 19.64
N SER A 273 1.68 -5.71 20.66
CA SER A 273 0.33 -5.51 21.20
C SER A 273 0.11 -4.15 21.87
N SER A 274 1.18 -3.42 22.22
CA SER A 274 1.09 -2.07 22.78
C SER A 274 1.00 -0.98 21.69
N ASP A 275 1.27 -1.32 20.45
CA ASP A 275 1.17 -0.38 19.32
C ASP A 275 -0.26 -0.36 18.80
N ASN A 276 -1.07 0.55 19.33
CA ASN A 276 -2.46 0.78 18.93
C ASN A 276 -2.62 1.47 17.56
N SER A 277 -1.55 1.55 16.78
CA SER A 277 -1.64 2.18 15.48
C SER A 277 -2.38 1.28 14.48
N ASN A 278 -3.64 1.57 14.24
CA ASN A 278 -4.49 1.23 13.08
C ASN A 278 -4.52 -0.22 12.54
N ALA A 279 -3.71 -1.15 13.04
CA ALA A 279 -3.74 -2.56 12.69
C ALA A 279 -3.51 -3.38 13.95
N GLY A 280 -4.52 -3.69 14.71
CA GLY A 280 -4.37 -4.62 15.84
C GLY A 280 -3.68 -5.90 15.39
N LEU A 281 -2.81 -6.46 16.23
CA LEU A 281 -2.15 -7.74 15.97
C LEU A 281 -3.21 -8.84 15.85
N ASN A 282 -3.33 -9.49 14.70
CA ASN A 282 -4.34 -10.53 14.47
C ASN A 282 -3.76 -11.95 14.50
N ARG A 283 -2.44 -12.10 14.43
CA ARG A 283 -1.71 -13.37 14.54
C ARG A 283 -0.23 -13.13 14.76
N SER A 284 0.50 -14.18 15.13
CA SER A 284 1.95 -14.16 15.20
C SER A 284 2.56 -15.51 14.81
N GLY A 285 3.76 -15.49 14.23
CA GLY A 285 4.58 -16.67 14.00
C GLY A 285 5.33 -17.08 15.25
N LEU A 286 5.57 -18.38 15.43
CA LEU A 286 6.42 -18.92 16.50
C LEU A 286 7.87 -19.11 16.09
N ASP A 287 8.25 -18.76 14.85
CA ASP A 287 9.57 -19.06 14.27
C ASP A 287 10.74 -18.40 15.02
N GLY A 288 10.48 -17.32 15.76
CA GLY A 288 11.46 -16.69 16.67
C GLY A 288 11.76 -17.50 17.95
N TYR A 289 10.89 -18.44 18.31
CA TYR A 289 11.01 -19.27 19.52
C TYR A 289 11.20 -20.75 19.22
N ILE A 290 10.58 -21.23 18.14
CA ILE A 290 10.67 -22.61 17.68
C ILE A 290 10.95 -22.54 16.18
N HIS A 291 12.00 -23.20 15.73
CA HIS A 291 12.32 -23.30 14.32
C HIS A 291 12.15 -24.73 13.85
N VAL A 292 11.26 -24.94 12.87
CA VAL A 292 11.06 -26.23 12.21
C VAL A 292 11.21 -26.03 10.71
N GLN A 293 12.00 -26.90 10.10
CA GLN A 293 12.12 -26.95 8.64
C GLN A 293 12.15 -28.39 8.20
N VAL A 294 11.13 -28.80 7.46
CA VAL A 294 11.11 -30.07 6.72
C VAL A 294 11.66 -29.79 5.32
N LYS A 295 12.52 -30.66 4.82
CA LYS A 295 13.10 -30.60 3.47
C LYS A 295 12.49 -31.67 2.56
N CYS A 296 12.69 -31.49 1.26
CA CYS A 296 12.13 -32.37 0.23
C CYS A 296 12.65 -33.83 0.34
N ASP A 297 13.88 -34.03 0.77
CA ASP A 297 14.49 -35.34 1.01
C ASP A 297 14.03 -36.03 2.30
N GLY A 298 13.06 -35.45 3.01
CA GLY A 298 12.54 -35.95 4.28
C GLY A 298 13.40 -35.61 5.49
N THR A 299 14.58 -34.98 5.30
CA THR A 299 15.36 -34.48 6.42
C THR A 299 14.65 -33.30 7.07
N HIS A 300 14.83 -33.13 8.36
CA HIS A 300 14.20 -32.06 9.12
C HIS A 300 15.03 -31.67 10.33
N SER A 301 14.84 -30.45 10.81
CA SER A 301 15.34 -30.03 12.13
C SER A 301 14.69 -30.88 13.23
N LYS A 302 15.30 -30.90 14.41
CA LYS A 302 14.69 -31.55 15.58
C LYS A 302 13.28 -30.95 15.82
N PHE A 303 12.28 -31.79 15.85
CA PHE A 303 10.94 -31.35 16.19
C PHE A 303 10.84 -30.96 17.66
N PRO A 304 10.17 -29.84 17.98
CA PRO A 304 9.96 -29.40 19.34
C PRO A 304 9.06 -30.40 20.09
N SER A 305 9.37 -30.63 21.36
CA SER A 305 8.45 -31.35 22.24
C SER A 305 7.19 -30.51 22.52
N LYS A 306 6.12 -31.16 22.99
CA LYS A 306 4.91 -30.46 23.44
C LYS A 306 5.21 -29.38 24.46
N ILE A 307 6.15 -29.63 25.41
CA ILE A 307 6.55 -28.67 26.44
C ILE A 307 7.20 -27.43 25.80
N GLU A 308 8.06 -27.62 24.78
CA GLU A 308 8.69 -26.50 24.06
C GLU A 308 7.65 -25.67 23.30
N ILE A 309 6.67 -26.33 22.63
CA ILE A 309 5.56 -25.66 21.93
C ILE A 309 4.70 -24.86 22.92
N ASP A 310 4.26 -25.49 24.00
CA ASP A 310 3.42 -24.85 25.03
C ASP A 310 4.14 -23.68 25.70
N SER A 311 5.46 -23.82 25.94
CA SER A 311 6.29 -22.74 26.52
C SER A 311 6.46 -21.56 25.58
N ALA A 312 6.61 -21.81 24.28
CA ALA A 312 6.67 -20.76 23.26
C ALA A 312 5.32 -20.07 23.14
N ALA A 313 4.23 -20.82 23.02
CA ALA A 313 2.88 -20.30 22.88
C ALA A 313 2.42 -19.46 24.10
N ALA A 314 2.88 -19.81 25.31
CA ALA A 314 2.58 -19.08 26.53
C ALA A 314 3.18 -17.65 26.59
N LYS A 315 4.09 -17.31 25.68
CA LYS A 315 4.64 -15.95 25.55
C LYS A 315 3.67 -14.95 24.90
N PHE A 316 2.61 -15.46 24.30
CA PHE A 316 1.65 -14.66 23.55
C PHE A 316 0.29 -14.62 24.23
N PRO A 317 -0.50 -13.55 24.05
CA PRO A 317 -1.88 -13.48 24.53
C PRO A 317 -2.70 -14.72 24.12
N GLU A 318 -3.49 -15.29 25.01
CA GLU A 318 -4.24 -16.54 24.75
C GLU A 318 -5.18 -16.45 23.54
N THR A 319 -5.69 -15.26 23.27
CA THR A 319 -6.62 -15.01 22.17
C THR A 319 -5.94 -14.84 20.81
N LEU A 320 -4.62 -14.67 20.78
CA LEU A 320 -3.88 -14.45 19.54
C LEU A 320 -3.66 -15.75 18.78
N PRO A 321 -4.12 -15.92 17.53
CA PRO A 321 -3.77 -17.06 16.69
C PRO A 321 -2.26 -17.17 16.47
N LEU A 322 -1.74 -18.39 16.54
CA LEU A 322 -0.33 -18.68 16.39
C LEU A 322 -0.08 -19.61 15.22
N ASP A 323 0.98 -19.34 14.48
CA ASP A 323 1.37 -20.06 13.28
C ASP A 323 2.85 -20.48 13.35
N LEU A 324 3.19 -21.57 12.64
CA LEU A 324 4.56 -22.01 12.44
C LEU A 324 4.78 -22.38 10.96
N TYR A 325 5.85 -21.85 10.37
CA TYR A 325 6.27 -22.18 9.01
C TYR A 325 7.05 -23.50 9.03
N VAL A 326 6.47 -24.56 8.47
CA VAL A 326 6.99 -25.93 8.63
C VAL A 326 7.83 -26.44 7.46
N GLY A 327 7.84 -25.71 6.35
CA GLY A 327 8.64 -26.09 5.18
C GLY A 327 8.52 -25.05 4.06
N ASP A 328 9.52 -25.03 3.19
CA ASP A 328 9.65 -24.07 2.10
C ASP A 328 9.63 -24.78 0.75
N GLU A 329 8.67 -24.41 -0.10
CA GLU A 329 8.51 -24.88 -1.48
C GLU A 329 8.59 -26.41 -1.66
N LEU A 330 7.95 -27.17 -0.76
CA LEU A 330 7.96 -28.63 -0.77
C LEU A 330 7.05 -29.20 -1.85
N ASN A 331 7.51 -29.09 -3.10
CA ASN A 331 6.78 -29.54 -4.27
C ASN A 331 7.11 -31.00 -4.60
N ASP A 332 6.10 -31.85 -4.72
CA ASP A 332 6.26 -33.28 -5.05
C ASP A 332 7.33 -34.01 -4.20
N CYS A 333 7.28 -33.79 -2.89
CA CYS A 333 8.24 -34.30 -1.91
C CYS A 333 7.62 -35.39 -1.00
N PRO A 334 7.33 -36.60 -1.48
CA PRO A 334 6.69 -37.65 -0.69
C PRO A 334 7.47 -38.02 0.58
N GLU A 335 8.80 -37.92 0.53
CA GLU A 335 9.70 -38.21 1.65
C GLU A 335 9.47 -37.25 2.83
N GLY A 336 9.08 -35.99 2.55
CA GLY A 336 8.76 -34.98 3.54
C GLY A 336 7.39 -35.18 4.21
N TYR A 337 6.46 -35.92 3.61
CA TYR A 337 5.06 -35.97 4.10
C TYR A 337 4.91 -36.60 5.48
N THR A 338 5.72 -37.63 5.80
CA THR A 338 5.71 -38.25 7.13
C THR A 338 6.18 -37.27 8.20
N ALA A 339 7.22 -36.49 7.90
CA ALA A 339 7.74 -35.47 8.79
C ALA A 339 6.71 -34.34 8.99
N LEU A 340 6.04 -33.86 7.92
CA LEU A 340 4.98 -32.87 8.00
C LEU A 340 3.78 -33.35 8.84
N LYS A 341 3.35 -34.61 8.66
CA LYS A 341 2.29 -35.19 9.50
C LYS A 341 2.67 -35.24 10.97
N THR A 342 3.92 -35.60 11.26
CA THR A 342 4.41 -35.68 12.63
C THR A 342 4.40 -34.30 13.29
N ILE A 343 4.98 -33.27 12.65
CA ILE A 343 5.01 -31.93 13.24
C ILE A 343 3.62 -31.32 13.30
N GLY A 344 2.77 -31.50 12.28
CA GLY A 344 1.38 -31.04 12.29
C GLY A 344 0.60 -31.61 13.48
N ALA A 345 0.71 -32.92 13.73
CA ALA A 345 0.07 -33.56 14.87
C ALA A 345 0.58 -33.00 16.23
N GLN A 346 1.88 -32.71 16.35
CA GLN A 346 2.44 -32.12 17.56
C GLN A 346 1.93 -30.69 17.82
N LEU A 347 1.90 -29.86 16.78
CA LEU A 347 1.41 -28.49 16.86
C LEU A 347 -0.09 -28.43 17.17
N HIS A 348 -0.88 -29.29 16.52
CA HIS A 348 -2.31 -29.41 16.78
C HIS A 348 -2.63 -30.00 18.14
N GLY A 349 -1.77 -30.85 18.68
CA GLY A 349 -1.90 -31.48 20.00
C GLY A 349 -1.33 -30.64 21.17
N ALA A 350 -0.82 -29.44 20.94
CA ALA A 350 -0.40 -28.52 21.98
C ALA A 350 -1.61 -28.04 22.81
N ASN A 351 -1.36 -27.55 24.01
CA ASN A 351 -2.44 -27.00 24.88
C ASN A 351 -3.16 -25.83 24.21
N ARG A 352 -2.40 -25.03 23.49
CA ARG A 352 -2.90 -24.01 22.57
C ARG A 352 -2.52 -24.43 21.16
N THR A 353 -3.50 -24.63 20.29
CA THR A 353 -3.26 -25.02 18.90
C THR A 353 -2.41 -23.99 18.18
N VAL A 354 -1.33 -24.48 17.55
CA VAL A 354 -0.50 -23.72 16.62
C VAL A 354 -0.79 -24.21 15.22
N LYS A 355 -1.09 -23.32 14.32
CA LYS A 355 -1.40 -23.67 12.93
C LYS A 355 -0.13 -23.84 12.10
N THR A 356 -0.20 -24.69 11.09
CA THR A 356 0.91 -24.96 10.17
C THR A 356 0.79 -24.15 8.89
N ILE A 357 1.90 -23.55 8.44
CA ILE A 357 2.00 -22.86 7.15
C ILE A 357 3.05 -23.56 6.28
N LEU A 358 2.70 -23.77 5.01
CA LEU A 358 3.57 -24.43 4.05
C LEU A 358 3.46 -23.75 2.68
N THR A 359 4.59 -23.36 2.08
CA THR A 359 4.65 -22.95 0.68
C THR A 359 4.78 -24.16 -0.24
N VAL A 360 3.92 -24.23 -1.25
CA VAL A 360 3.91 -25.30 -2.26
C VAL A 360 3.38 -24.78 -3.59
N ASN A 361 3.77 -25.43 -4.70
CA ASN A 361 3.15 -25.17 -6.00
C ASN A 361 1.79 -25.84 -6.10
N THR A 362 1.64 -27.05 -5.55
CA THR A 362 0.39 -27.82 -5.59
C THR A 362 0.15 -28.51 -4.28
N PRO A 363 -0.97 -28.22 -3.59
CA PRO A 363 -1.36 -28.94 -2.38
C PRO A 363 -1.52 -30.43 -2.63
N ASN A 364 -0.97 -31.26 -1.74
CA ASN A 364 -0.97 -32.71 -1.90
C ASN A 364 -2.03 -33.38 -1.02
N ALA A 365 -2.83 -34.27 -1.64
CA ALA A 365 -3.92 -34.97 -0.97
C ALA A 365 -3.49 -35.82 0.24
N ASN A 366 -2.23 -36.27 0.30
CA ASN A 366 -1.69 -37.00 1.45
C ASN A 366 -1.61 -36.15 2.72
N LEU A 367 -1.64 -34.82 2.59
CA LEU A 367 -1.59 -33.85 3.70
C LEU A 367 -2.97 -33.26 4.02
N PHE A 368 -4.05 -33.69 3.35
CA PHE A 368 -5.39 -33.19 3.63
C PHE A 368 -6.04 -33.83 4.86
N ASP A 369 -5.44 -34.88 5.42
CA ASP A 369 -5.93 -35.55 6.63
C ASP A 369 -4.78 -36.01 7.51
N ASP A 370 -4.75 -35.54 8.75
CA ASP A 370 -3.79 -35.92 9.78
C ASP A 370 -4.12 -37.29 10.45
N GLY A 371 -5.16 -37.95 9.99
CA GLY A 371 -5.71 -39.16 10.62
C GLY A 371 -6.85 -38.87 11.61
N HIS A 372 -7.12 -37.62 11.93
CA HIS A 372 -8.17 -37.15 12.84
C HIS A 372 -9.21 -36.26 12.15
N LYS A 373 -9.32 -36.34 10.82
CA LYS A 373 -10.24 -35.55 9.98
C LYS A 373 -9.90 -34.04 9.97
N ARG A 374 -8.66 -33.69 10.18
CA ARG A 374 -8.13 -32.32 10.10
C ARG A 374 -7.03 -32.26 9.03
N SER A 375 -6.90 -31.13 8.34
CA SER A 375 -5.74 -30.88 7.47
C SER A 375 -4.44 -30.88 8.28
N VAL A 376 -3.39 -31.50 7.76
CA VAL A 376 -2.03 -31.43 8.31
C VAL A 376 -1.50 -30.00 8.18
N ILE A 377 -1.84 -29.34 7.06
CA ILE A 377 -1.48 -27.96 6.76
C ILE A 377 -2.72 -27.10 6.88
N ASP A 378 -2.66 -26.09 7.73
CA ASP A 378 -3.75 -25.14 7.94
C ASP A 378 -3.73 -24.02 6.88
N HIS A 379 -2.57 -23.49 6.54
CA HIS A 379 -2.40 -22.43 5.55
C HIS A 379 -1.53 -22.91 4.39
N TRP A 380 -2.16 -23.15 3.27
CA TRP A 380 -1.52 -23.53 2.01
C TRP A 380 -1.13 -22.27 1.24
N VAL A 381 0.15 -21.99 1.17
CA VAL A 381 0.66 -20.78 0.51
C VAL A 381 1.09 -21.13 -0.90
N LEU A 382 0.37 -20.59 -1.88
CA LEU A 382 0.55 -20.88 -3.30
C LEU A 382 1.10 -19.67 -4.05
N LEU A 383 1.99 -19.95 -5.01
CA LEU A 383 2.53 -18.91 -5.88
C LEU A 383 1.40 -18.31 -6.73
N ALA A 384 1.30 -16.98 -6.77
CA ALA A 384 0.30 -16.23 -7.53
C ALA A 384 0.48 -16.31 -9.07
N SER A 385 1.21 -17.30 -9.55
CA SER A 385 1.48 -17.55 -10.97
C SER A 385 0.70 -18.72 -11.56
N MET A 386 -0.01 -19.49 -10.75
CA MET A 386 -0.73 -20.66 -11.23
C MET A 386 -1.99 -20.23 -11.99
N GLU A 387 -2.17 -20.73 -13.21
CA GLU A 387 -3.37 -20.42 -14.03
C GLU A 387 -4.68 -20.83 -13.34
N LYS A 388 -4.65 -21.90 -12.58
CA LYS A 388 -5.81 -22.38 -11.82
C LYS A 388 -5.36 -22.85 -10.44
N TRP A 389 -5.85 -22.17 -9.42
CA TRP A 389 -5.72 -22.68 -8.07
C TRP A 389 -6.64 -23.85 -7.85
N PRO A 390 -6.17 -24.91 -7.17
CA PRO A 390 -6.98 -26.09 -6.93
C PRO A 390 -8.14 -25.76 -6.00
N THR A 391 -9.30 -26.34 -6.29
CA THR A 391 -10.39 -26.40 -5.31
C THR A 391 -9.98 -27.42 -4.25
N LEU A 392 -9.58 -26.92 -3.08
CA LEU A 392 -9.23 -27.77 -1.95
C LEU A 392 -10.49 -28.19 -1.19
N PRO A 393 -10.52 -29.41 -0.64
CA PRO A 393 -11.59 -29.84 0.23
C PRO A 393 -11.45 -29.18 1.62
N PHE A 394 -11.72 -27.87 1.71
CA PHE A 394 -11.67 -27.09 2.97
C PHE A 394 -12.58 -27.61 4.09
N THR A 395 -13.38 -28.65 3.81
CA THR A 395 -14.18 -29.36 4.82
C THR A 395 -13.36 -29.91 5.99
N ARG A 396 -12.02 -29.87 5.89
CA ARG A 396 -11.09 -30.36 6.92
C ARG A 396 -10.25 -29.27 7.58
N GLY A 397 -10.52 -28.00 7.30
CA GLY A 397 -9.97 -26.87 8.05
C GLY A 397 -8.70 -26.22 7.51
N GLY A 398 -8.34 -26.41 6.24
CA GLY A 398 -7.28 -25.64 5.58
C GLY A 398 -7.82 -24.43 4.82
N ASP A 399 -6.98 -23.45 4.56
CA ASP A 399 -7.26 -22.30 3.69
C ASP A 399 -6.10 -22.01 2.72
N LEU A 400 -6.32 -21.09 1.78
CA LEU A 400 -5.35 -20.70 0.76
C LEU A 400 -4.80 -19.30 1.06
N TRP A 401 -3.48 -19.16 0.93
CA TRP A 401 -2.78 -17.89 0.92
C TRP A 401 -2.03 -17.71 -0.38
N SER A 402 -1.81 -16.47 -0.79
CA SER A 402 -0.96 -16.16 -1.92
C SER A 402 0.43 -15.72 -1.47
N TYR A 403 1.43 -15.95 -2.33
CA TYR A 403 2.71 -15.29 -2.25
C TYR A 403 3.24 -14.98 -3.65
N THR A 404 4.19 -14.08 -3.73
CA THR A 404 5.08 -13.93 -4.88
C THR A 404 6.50 -13.78 -4.37
N SER A 405 7.48 -14.17 -5.14
CA SER A 405 8.89 -13.97 -4.83
C SER A 405 9.72 -14.09 -6.09
N CYS A 406 10.87 -13.49 -6.07
CA CYS A 406 11.91 -13.74 -7.07
C CYS A 406 11.52 -13.59 -8.53
N ASN A 407 10.45 -12.90 -8.87
CA ASN A 407 9.84 -12.86 -10.21
C ASN A 407 9.25 -14.23 -10.63
N THR A 408 7.97 -14.27 -10.89
CA THR A 408 7.30 -15.47 -11.38
C THR A 408 7.70 -15.82 -12.82
N GLY A 409 8.20 -14.82 -13.58
CA GLY A 409 8.69 -15.01 -14.96
C GLY A 409 7.60 -15.20 -16.00
N TYR A 410 6.31 -15.20 -15.61
CA TYR A 410 5.20 -15.52 -16.52
C TYR A 410 4.62 -14.32 -17.28
N GLY A 411 5.09 -13.10 -17.00
CA GLY A 411 4.75 -11.88 -17.74
C GLY A 411 3.27 -11.46 -17.77
N ASN A 412 2.37 -12.22 -17.17
CA ASN A 412 0.94 -11.90 -17.03
C ASN A 412 0.49 -11.78 -15.57
N THR A 413 1.30 -12.25 -14.64
CA THR A 413 0.99 -12.26 -13.20
C THR A 413 1.44 -10.96 -12.55
N PRO A 414 0.85 -10.57 -11.40
CA PRO A 414 1.38 -9.46 -10.63
C PRO A 414 2.80 -9.76 -10.13
N GLU A 415 3.71 -8.82 -10.32
CA GLU A 415 5.10 -8.92 -9.88
C GLU A 415 5.40 -7.81 -8.88
N TRP A 416 6.00 -8.16 -7.72
CA TRP A 416 6.27 -7.22 -6.63
C TRP A 416 7.70 -6.68 -6.69
N LEU A 417 8.13 -6.31 -7.88
CA LEU A 417 9.46 -5.76 -8.14
C LEU A 417 9.38 -4.25 -8.40
N LEU A 418 10.47 -3.55 -8.12
CA LEU A 418 10.50 -2.09 -8.19
C LEU A 418 10.28 -1.55 -9.60
N ASP A 419 10.68 -2.27 -10.62
CA ASP A 419 10.48 -1.92 -12.01
C ASP A 419 9.11 -2.38 -12.57
N TYR A 420 8.13 -2.61 -11.69
CA TYR A 420 6.73 -2.77 -12.05
C TYR A 420 5.87 -1.65 -11.44
N PRO A 421 4.71 -1.34 -12.04
CA PRO A 421 3.77 -0.37 -11.44
C PRO A 421 3.21 -0.87 -10.11
N PRO A 422 2.97 -0.01 -9.09
CA PRO A 422 2.44 -0.40 -7.77
C PRO A 422 1.04 -1.02 -7.79
N ILE A 423 0.34 -0.94 -8.92
CA ILE A 423 -0.93 -1.65 -9.11
C ILE A 423 -0.77 -3.17 -8.96
N ASN A 424 0.42 -3.72 -9.24
CA ASN A 424 0.72 -5.15 -9.07
C ASN A 424 0.56 -5.59 -7.62
N GLU A 425 1.13 -4.83 -6.70
CA GLU A 425 1.04 -5.09 -5.27
C GLU A 425 -0.41 -4.96 -4.80
N ARG A 426 -1.08 -3.87 -5.16
CA ARG A 426 -2.44 -3.58 -4.70
C ARG A 426 -3.46 -4.58 -5.21
N ILE A 427 -3.44 -4.91 -6.51
CA ILE A 427 -4.43 -5.82 -7.09
C ILE A 427 -4.28 -7.23 -6.53
N GLN A 428 -3.05 -7.72 -6.29
CA GLN A 428 -2.81 -9.04 -5.71
C GLN A 428 -3.26 -9.08 -4.25
N ALA A 429 -2.80 -8.12 -3.42
CA ALA A 429 -3.15 -8.02 -2.02
C ALA A 429 -4.64 -7.73 -1.76
N GLY A 430 -5.39 -7.39 -2.79
CA GLY A 430 -6.81 -7.05 -2.67
C GLY A 430 -7.70 -7.97 -3.49
N PHE A 431 -8.10 -7.47 -4.63
CA PHE A 431 -9.18 -8.06 -5.42
C PHE A 431 -8.83 -9.40 -6.06
N LEU A 432 -7.56 -9.67 -6.40
CA LEU A 432 -7.17 -10.99 -6.89
C LEU A 432 -7.23 -12.04 -5.77
N ASN A 433 -6.71 -11.74 -4.58
CA ASN A 433 -6.85 -12.64 -3.44
C ASN A 433 -8.32 -12.96 -3.18
N TRP A 434 -9.18 -11.95 -3.21
CA TRP A 434 -10.62 -12.15 -3.06
C TRP A 434 -11.18 -13.11 -4.11
N THR A 435 -10.97 -12.84 -5.40
CA THR A 435 -11.57 -13.62 -6.50
C THR A 435 -10.98 -15.03 -6.62
N GLN A 436 -9.72 -15.22 -6.22
CA GLN A 436 -9.07 -16.52 -6.24
C GLN A 436 -9.29 -17.29 -4.92
N GLY A 437 -10.02 -16.73 -3.96
CA GLY A 437 -10.35 -17.37 -2.69
C GLY A 437 -9.18 -17.49 -1.73
N ALA A 438 -8.14 -16.66 -1.89
CA ALA A 438 -7.09 -16.54 -0.90
C ALA A 438 -7.59 -15.75 0.31
N THR A 439 -7.22 -16.20 1.50
CA THR A 439 -7.55 -15.56 2.78
C THR A 439 -6.37 -14.88 3.44
N GLY A 440 -5.20 -14.95 2.81
CA GLY A 440 -4.00 -14.35 3.35
C GLY A 440 -2.85 -14.21 2.36
N ILE A 441 -1.82 -13.51 2.82
CA ILE A 441 -0.61 -13.19 2.06
C ILE A 441 0.62 -13.56 2.87
N LEU A 442 1.55 -14.26 2.25
CA LEU A 442 2.89 -14.47 2.79
C LEU A 442 3.91 -13.73 1.93
N TYR A 443 4.94 -13.15 2.58
CA TYR A 443 6.12 -12.71 1.87
C TYR A 443 7.38 -13.00 2.69
N TYR A 444 8.39 -13.56 2.03
CA TYR A 444 9.55 -14.12 2.72
C TYR A 444 10.41 -13.06 3.43
N ARG A 445 10.49 -11.83 2.90
CA ARG A 445 11.32 -10.78 3.47
C ARG A 445 10.81 -9.38 3.13
N SER A 446 10.96 -8.42 4.05
CA SER A 446 10.62 -7.01 3.82
C SER A 446 11.83 -6.06 3.92
N ASP A 447 12.93 -6.48 4.54
CA ASP A 447 14.12 -5.68 4.83
C ASP A 447 15.41 -6.37 4.32
N GLY A 448 15.44 -6.74 3.05
CA GLY A 448 16.45 -7.61 2.43
C GLY A 448 17.85 -7.04 2.25
N TRP A 449 18.26 -6.02 3.00
CA TRP A 449 19.63 -5.55 3.02
C TRP A 449 20.48 -6.30 4.05
N THR A 450 21.78 -6.44 3.80
CA THR A 450 22.72 -7.07 4.73
C THR A 450 23.91 -6.17 5.01
N ALA A 451 24.52 -6.31 6.21
CA ALA A 451 25.79 -5.68 6.49
C ALA A 451 26.85 -6.22 5.52
N GLY A 452 27.51 -5.35 4.79
CA GLY A 452 28.50 -5.74 3.78
C GLY A 452 27.92 -5.98 2.38
N ASN A 453 26.61 -5.88 2.18
CA ASN A 453 26.07 -5.71 0.84
C ASN A 453 26.52 -4.33 0.33
N THR A 454 27.26 -4.32 -0.78
CA THR A 454 27.75 -3.08 -1.38
C THR A 454 26.65 -2.23 -2.00
N VAL A 455 25.44 -2.77 -2.08
CA VAL A 455 24.25 -2.07 -2.58
C VAL A 455 23.66 -1.24 -1.45
N ASP A 456 23.79 0.08 -1.57
CA ASP A 456 23.10 1.03 -0.71
C ASP A 456 21.64 1.10 -1.14
N SER A 457 20.73 0.53 -0.34
CA SER A 457 19.29 0.46 -0.63
C SER A 457 18.64 1.83 -0.87
N TRP A 458 19.31 2.91 -0.43
CA TRP A 458 18.88 4.27 -0.71
C TRP A 458 19.38 4.83 -2.05
N LYS A 459 20.19 4.09 -2.79
CA LYS A 459 20.75 4.53 -4.07
C LYS A 459 20.44 3.60 -5.22
N ASN A 460 20.56 2.31 -4.99
CA ASN A 460 20.39 1.29 -6.02
C ASN A 460 19.72 0.05 -5.43
N LEU A 461 18.68 -0.43 -6.09
CA LEU A 461 17.90 -1.60 -5.69
C LEU A 461 18.06 -2.80 -6.63
N ASP A 462 19.15 -2.90 -7.38
CA ASP A 462 19.50 -4.12 -8.13
C ASP A 462 19.89 -5.27 -7.18
N THR A 463 19.19 -5.37 -6.06
CA THR A 463 19.46 -6.38 -5.05
C THR A 463 18.89 -7.72 -5.45
N ASN A 464 19.61 -8.74 -5.03
CA ASN A 464 19.38 -10.13 -5.36
C ASN A 464 19.10 -10.94 -4.10
N ALA A 465 17.94 -10.76 -3.48
CA ALA A 465 17.55 -11.66 -2.41
C ALA A 465 17.45 -13.12 -2.90
N CYS A 466 17.10 -13.31 -4.17
CA CYS A 466 16.99 -14.63 -4.81
C CYS A 466 18.22 -15.08 -5.60
N GLY A 467 19.37 -14.39 -5.49
CA GLY A 467 20.62 -14.75 -6.12
C GLY A 467 21.20 -13.70 -7.07
N PRO A 468 22.52 -13.66 -7.25
CA PRO A 468 23.20 -12.63 -8.02
C PRO A 468 22.89 -12.71 -9.52
N GLY A 469 22.69 -11.55 -10.14
CA GLY A 469 22.55 -11.40 -11.60
C GLY A 469 21.19 -11.77 -12.18
N LEU A 470 20.16 -11.97 -11.37
CA LEU A 470 18.85 -12.44 -11.84
C LEU A 470 17.85 -11.32 -12.20
N GLY A 471 18.24 -10.04 -12.15
CA GLY A 471 17.40 -8.93 -12.58
C GLY A 471 16.08 -8.86 -11.80
N ARG A 472 16.18 -8.64 -10.47
CA ARG A 472 15.01 -8.60 -9.56
C ARG A 472 15.07 -7.39 -8.66
N PRO A 473 14.95 -6.19 -9.23
CA PRO A 473 15.15 -4.96 -8.48
C PRO A 473 14.12 -4.82 -7.36
N GLY A 474 14.62 -4.62 -6.13
CA GLY A 474 13.81 -4.40 -4.94
C GLY A 474 13.10 -5.64 -4.37
N ASP A 475 13.39 -6.84 -4.89
CA ASP A 475 12.86 -8.07 -4.30
C ASP A 475 13.34 -8.24 -2.85
N GLY A 476 12.42 -8.55 -1.94
CA GLY A 476 12.68 -8.61 -0.50
C GLY A 476 12.92 -7.28 0.19
N ILE A 477 12.71 -6.13 -0.46
CA ILE A 477 12.90 -4.80 0.13
C ILE A 477 11.63 -3.95 -0.04
N PHE A 478 10.83 -3.87 1.01
CA PHE A 478 9.66 -3.00 1.17
C PHE A 478 9.88 -1.97 2.27
N LEU A 479 10.87 -2.20 3.11
CA LEU A 479 11.32 -1.34 4.19
C LEU A 479 12.77 -0.92 3.92
N TYR A 480 13.14 0.30 4.30
CA TYR A 480 14.43 0.91 4.01
C TYR A 480 15.18 1.25 5.31
N PRO A 481 16.53 1.14 5.34
CA PRO A 481 17.31 1.29 6.56
C PRO A 481 17.04 2.59 7.30
N PRO A 482 16.79 2.55 8.63
CA PRO A 482 16.45 3.75 9.42
C PRO A 482 17.65 4.66 9.70
N GLY A 483 18.88 4.16 9.63
CA GLY A 483 20.09 4.92 9.97
C GLY A 483 20.26 6.22 9.20
N PRO A 484 20.16 6.26 7.86
CA PRO A 484 20.32 7.49 7.09
C PRO A 484 19.28 8.58 7.39
N ILE A 485 18.11 8.22 7.89
CA ILE A 485 17.01 9.12 8.24
C ILE A 485 16.90 9.37 9.75
N VAL A 486 17.68 8.65 10.57
CA VAL A 486 17.65 8.73 12.05
C VAL A 486 16.25 8.50 12.60
N SER A 487 15.57 7.45 12.11
CA SER A 487 14.24 7.05 12.56
C SER A 487 14.31 5.85 13.50
N SER A 488 13.32 5.71 14.38
CA SER A 488 13.13 4.55 15.26
C SER A 488 12.70 3.30 14.50
N GLU A 489 12.11 3.48 13.31
CA GLU A 489 11.64 2.40 12.44
C GLU A 489 12.22 2.53 11.03
N PRO A 490 12.34 1.44 10.27
CA PRO A 490 12.67 1.51 8.86
C PRO A 490 11.58 2.25 8.06
N ALA A 491 12.00 2.99 7.04
CA ALA A 491 11.08 3.73 6.19
C ALA A 491 10.31 2.78 5.25
N PRO A 492 8.99 2.94 5.06
CA PRO A 492 8.24 2.15 4.11
C PRO A 492 8.54 2.58 2.67
N GLY A 493 8.33 1.65 1.71
CA GLY A 493 8.28 1.95 0.29
C GLY A 493 6.85 2.19 -0.21
N ILE A 494 6.73 2.77 -1.41
CA ILE A 494 5.43 2.95 -2.10
C ILE A 494 4.75 1.60 -2.32
N ARG A 495 5.49 0.54 -2.66
CA ARG A 495 4.94 -0.81 -2.84
C ARG A 495 4.28 -1.34 -1.57
N LEU A 496 4.83 -1.08 -0.39
CA LEU A 496 4.21 -1.47 0.88
C LEU A 496 2.91 -0.69 1.13
N LYS A 497 2.84 0.58 0.72
CA LYS A 497 1.59 1.36 0.77
C LYS A 497 0.53 0.77 -0.16
N ALA A 498 0.92 0.38 -1.37
CA ALA A 498 0.02 -0.27 -2.32
C ALA A 498 -0.53 -1.61 -1.79
N ILE A 499 0.28 -2.41 -1.06
CA ILE A 499 -0.18 -3.62 -0.37
C ILE A 499 -1.19 -3.27 0.72
N ARG A 500 -0.91 -2.27 1.56
CA ARG A 500 -1.87 -1.78 2.56
C ARG A 500 -3.23 -1.46 1.94
N ASP A 501 -3.20 -0.74 0.83
CA ASP A 501 -4.44 -0.35 0.14
C ASP A 501 -5.16 -1.54 -0.47
N GLY A 502 -4.42 -2.54 -0.96
CA GLY A 502 -4.98 -3.82 -1.39
C GLY A 502 -5.69 -4.55 -0.25
N ILE A 503 -5.06 -4.65 0.92
CA ILE A 503 -5.67 -5.24 2.13
C ILE A 503 -6.95 -4.48 2.52
N GLN A 504 -6.95 -3.15 2.43
CA GLN A 504 -8.15 -2.33 2.66
C GLN A 504 -9.24 -2.58 1.60
N ASP A 505 -8.87 -2.75 0.33
CA ASP A 505 -9.80 -3.11 -0.76
C ASP A 505 -10.42 -4.51 -0.54
N PHE A 506 -9.64 -5.48 -0.05
CA PHE A 506 -10.14 -6.80 0.37
C PHE A 506 -11.18 -6.65 1.48
N GLU A 507 -10.95 -5.77 2.45
CA GLU A 507 -11.86 -5.54 3.55
C GLU A 507 -13.21 -4.97 3.11
N TYR A 508 -13.24 -4.09 2.10
CA TYR A 508 -14.50 -3.62 1.50
C TYR A 508 -15.32 -4.77 0.93
N ALA A 509 -14.67 -5.68 0.21
CA ALA A 509 -15.30 -6.88 -0.33
C ALA A 509 -15.82 -7.80 0.78
N GLN A 510 -15.03 -7.98 1.86
CA GLN A 510 -15.41 -8.81 3.01
C GLN A 510 -16.60 -8.22 3.78
N LEU A 511 -16.63 -6.90 3.97
CA LEU A 511 -17.77 -6.23 4.61
C LEU A 511 -19.04 -6.38 3.78
N LEU A 512 -18.97 -6.24 2.46
CA LEU A 512 -20.11 -6.48 1.56
C LEU A 512 -20.58 -7.94 1.65
N LYS A 513 -19.67 -8.91 1.65
CA LYS A 513 -20.01 -10.33 1.84
C LYS A 513 -20.73 -10.56 3.16
N ASN A 514 -20.27 -9.95 4.25
CA ASN A 514 -20.88 -10.04 5.58
C ASN A 514 -22.31 -9.46 5.58
N GLN A 515 -22.60 -8.52 4.68
CA GLN A 515 -23.95 -7.96 4.44
C GLN A 515 -24.77 -8.76 3.40
N GLY A 516 -24.34 -9.99 3.06
CA GLY A 516 -25.03 -10.84 2.09
C GLY A 516 -24.86 -10.43 0.61
N GLN A 517 -23.89 -9.57 0.30
CA GLN A 517 -23.67 -9.02 -1.05
C GLN A 517 -22.54 -9.75 -1.82
N ALA A 518 -22.20 -11.01 -1.47
CA ALA A 518 -21.10 -11.74 -2.12
C ALA A 518 -21.24 -11.80 -3.65
N SER A 519 -22.45 -12.11 -4.16
CA SER A 519 -22.70 -12.15 -5.62
C SER A 519 -22.52 -10.79 -6.31
N TYR A 520 -22.79 -9.69 -5.61
CA TYR A 520 -22.53 -8.35 -6.12
C TYR A 520 -21.02 -8.08 -6.20
N VAL A 521 -20.27 -8.47 -5.19
CA VAL A 521 -18.79 -8.36 -5.18
C VAL A 521 -18.20 -9.12 -6.36
N ASP A 522 -18.58 -10.39 -6.55
CA ASP A 522 -18.08 -11.22 -7.64
C ASP A 522 -18.40 -10.63 -9.01
N LEU A 523 -19.63 -10.09 -9.19
CA LEU A 523 -20.05 -9.44 -10.43
C LEU A 523 -19.21 -8.21 -10.77
N VAL A 524 -18.91 -7.39 -9.76
CA VAL A 524 -18.15 -6.14 -9.92
C VAL A 524 -16.65 -6.41 -10.13
N LEU A 525 -16.10 -7.43 -9.48
CA LEU A 525 -14.67 -7.77 -9.59
C LEU A 525 -14.31 -8.56 -10.85
N LYS A 526 -15.24 -9.34 -11.39
CA LYS A 526 -14.99 -10.20 -12.55
C LYS A 526 -14.32 -9.50 -13.74
N PRO A 527 -14.66 -8.27 -14.11
CA PRO A 527 -13.97 -7.56 -15.22
C PRO A 527 -12.53 -7.18 -14.94
N ILE A 528 -12.17 -6.91 -13.67
CA ILE A 528 -10.88 -6.32 -13.31
C ILE A 528 -9.93 -7.29 -12.61
N ALA A 529 -10.41 -8.42 -12.09
CA ALA A 529 -9.63 -9.40 -11.32
C ALA A 529 -10.17 -10.81 -11.57
N ALA A 530 -10.12 -11.30 -12.81
CA ALA A 530 -10.71 -12.59 -13.18
C ALA A 530 -9.81 -13.79 -12.78
N SER A 531 -8.51 -13.65 -12.87
CA SER A 531 -7.51 -14.67 -12.50
C SER A 531 -6.13 -14.04 -12.33
N TRP A 532 -5.16 -14.82 -11.84
CA TRP A 532 -3.75 -14.40 -11.71
C TRP A 532 -3.12 -13.91 -13.02
N THR A 533 -3.69 -14.27 -14.16
CA THR A 533 -3.18 -13.90 -15.49
C THR A 533 -4.13 -13.03 -16.31
N ALA A 534 -5.31 -12.69 -15.74
CA ALA A 534 -6.34 -11.86 -16.37
C ALA A 534 -6.89 -10.84 -15.37
N TRP A 535 -6.25 -9.71 -15.31
CA TRP A 535 -6.56 -8.61 -14.37
C TRP A 535 -6.27 -7.25 -15.03
N THR A 536 -6.80 -6.19 -14.43
CA THR A 536 -6.62 -4.82 -14.97
C THR A 536 -5.24 -4.26 -14.66
N HIS A 537 -4.66 -3.56 -15.62
CA HIS A 537 -3.45 -2.75 -15.47
C HIS A 537 -3.77 -1.24 -15.36
N ASP A 538 -5.06 -0.88 -15.32
CA ASP A 538 -5.51 0.51 -15.20
C ASP A 538 -5.87 0.84 -13.73
N PRO A 539 -5.07 1.69 -13.05
CA PRO A 539 -5.37 2.13 -11.69
C PRO A 539 -6.77 2.74 -11.52
N SER A 540 -7.29 3.40 -12.56
CA SER A 540 -8.61 4.05 -12.49
C SER A 540 -9.77 3.05 -12.35
N GLU A 541 -9.62 1.83 -12.85
CA GLU A 541 -10.62 0.78 -12.71
C GLU A 541 -10.67 0.24 -11.27
N ILE A 542 -9.52 0.12 -10.59
CA ILE A 542 -9.46 -0.25 -9.17
C ILE A 542 -10.17 0.81 -8.33
N GLU A 543 -9.85 2.09 -8.55
CA GLU A 543 -10.47 3.19 -7.82
C GLU A 543 -11.99 3.27 -8.09
N ALA A 544 -12.42 3.03 -9.33
CA ALA A 544 -13.85 3.01 -9.67
C ALA A 544 -14.60 1.86 -8.96
N VAL A 545 -13.99 0.69 -8.82
CA VAL A 545 -14.57 -0.43 -8.05
C VAL A 545 -14.62 -0.09 -6.56
N ARG A 546 -13.54 0.43 -6.02
CA ARG A 546 -13.48 0.87 -4.63
C ARG A 546 -14.57 1.89 -4.30
N GLN A 547 -14.78 2.88 -5.17
CA GLN A 547 -15.88 3.86 -5.04
C GLN A 547 -17.26 3.18 -5.07
N LYS A 548 -17.49 2.21 -5.95
CA LYS A 548 -18.75 1.44 -6.00
C LYS A 548 -19.00 0.67 -4.69
N PHE A 549 -17.97 0.02 -4.17
CA PHE A 549 -18.07 -0.71 -2.90
C PHE A 549 -18.32 0.21 -1.72
N GLY A 550 -17.60 1.35 -1.65
CA GLY A 550 -17.80 2.36 -0.62
C GLY A 550 -19.21 2.95 -0.62
N GLN A 551 -19.74 3.29 -1.81
CA GLN A 551 -21.11 3.78 -1.97
C GLN A 551 -22.14 2.72 -1.54
N GLN A 552 -21.95 1.46 -1.91
CA GLN A 552 -22.85 0.37 -1.55
C GLN A 552 -22.87 0.13 -0.03
N LEU A 553 -21.68 0.07 0.61
CA LEU A 553 -21.56 -0.07 2.06
C LEU A 553 -22.16 1.13 2.81
N HIS A 554 -21.92 2.34 2.30
CA HIS A 554 -22.52 3.58 2.85
C HIS A 554 -24.04 3.52 2.82
N GLN A 555 -24.66 3.07 1.73
CA GLN A 555 -26.11 2.92 1.61
C GLN A 555 -26.66 1.85 2.55
N LEU A 556 -25.99 0.69 2.66
CA LEU A 556 -26.39 -0.39 3.56
C LEU A 556 -26.30 0.00 5.05
N SER A 557 -25.47 0.99 5.39
CA SER A 557 -25.31 1.51 6.74
C SER A 557 -26.32 2.62 7.11
N HIS A 558 -27.21 2.97 6.18
CA HIS A 558 -28.36 3.85 6.39
C HIS A 558 -29.63 3.02 6.14
N PRO A 559 -30.21 2.36 7.15
CA PRO A 559 -31.46 1.62 7.00
C PRO A 559 -32.66 2.54 6.80
#